data_1ce79dd4f558c7819879e390f358d0d0
#
_entry.id   1ce79dd4f558c7819879e390f358d0d0
#
_cell.length_a   1.000
_cell.length_b   1.000
_cell.length_c   1.000
_cell.angle_alpha   90.00
_cell.angle_beta   90.00
_cell.angle_gamma   90.00
#
_symmetry.space_group_name_H-M   'P 1'
#
loop_
_entity.id
_entity.type
_entity.pdbx_description
1 polymer ?
#
loop_
_entity_poly.entity_id
_entity_poly.type
_entity_poly.pdbx_seq_one_letter_code
_entity_poly.pdbx_strand_id
1 'polypeptide(L)'
;MLAFVIRRLIYGFFVLFGVLTLVFFIFNILPGDPARMMLGQRADQAAIDEINRELGLDQSIFYQYGLYLNDLSPVSYHSTVESDASFYQEEKYDGTAVISTSRFLIVLKAPYLRKSYQSKKKVSSILIESLPETAVLALASIFIASVLGILLGVLSALYKDGWLDKVLLLLATSGMALPSFFVGIIFAWLFGYVWSDWTGLNMSGSLYEVDDLGRGEYVNWTNLILPAVTLGIRPLSVVLQLSRNSMLEVLSMDYVRTARAKGLTIRSTLFGHALKNALNPVVTTISGMFASLIAGAVFVEIIFSWKGIGWEIVNALEKYDLPIVMGAVLIIAVIFVVVNILVDILYGVLDPRVRV
;
A
#
# COMPACT_ATOMS: atom_id res chain seq x y z
N MET A 1 25.74 8.92 -6.52
CA MET A 1 24.92 8.01 -5.68
C MET A 1 24.54 8.62 -4.33
N LEU A 2 25.49 9.03 -3.46
CA LEU A 2 25.16 9.57 -2.15
C LEU A 2 24.28 10.83 -2.24
N ALA A 3 24.64 11.82 -3.06
CA ALA A 3 23.84 13.03 -3.27
C ALA A 3 22.44 12.75 -3.81
N PHE A 4 22.32 11.76 -4.71
CA PHE A 4 21.03 11.30 -5.22
C PHE A 4 20.16 10.71 -4.11
N VAL A 5 20.70 9.81 -3.26
CA VAL A 5 19.98 9.21 -2.13
C VAL A 5 19.55 10.30 -1.13
N ILE A 6 20.46 11.23 -0.77
CA ILE A 6 20.13 12.34 0.14
C ILE A 6 19.00 13.19 -0.41
N ARG A 7 19.03 13.55 -1.70
CA ARG A 7 17.95 14.32 -2.35
C ARG A 7 16.62 13.57 -2.25
N ARG A 8 16.60 12.24 -2.51
CA ARG A 8 15.39 11.42 -2.40
C ARG A 8 14.87 11.32 -0.97
N LEU A 9 15.74 11.18 0.03
CA LEU A 9 15.35 11.22 1.43
C LEU A 9 14.74 12.56 1.83
N ILE A 10 15.30 13.68 1.37
CA ILE A 10 14.75 15.01 1.62
C ILE A 10 13.35 15.14 0.97
N TYR A 11 13.19 14.72 -0.29
CA TYR A 11 11.87 14.70 -0.92
C TYR A 11 10.88 13.81 -0.16
N GLY A 12 11.30 12.61 0.23
CA GLY A 12 10.48 11.70 1.03
C GLY A 12 10.03 12.33 2.35
N PHE A 13 10.93 13.04 3.04
CA PHE A 13 10.61 13.75 4.27
C PHE A 13 9.53 14.82 4.02
N PHE A 14 9.67 15.66 2.99
CA PHE A 14 8.67 16.69 2.69
C PHE A 14 7.32 16.09 2.28
N VAL A 15 7.32 14.98 1.54
CA VAL A 15 6.08 14.25 1.19
C VAL A 15 5.41 13.73 2.45
N LEU A 16 6.14 13.06 3.33
CA LEU A 16 5.59 12.52 4.59
C LEU A 16 5.09 13.65 5.48
N PHE A 17 5.83 14.74 5.60
CA PHE A 17 5.40 15.91 6.37
C PHE A 17 4.13 16.53 5.79
N GLY A 18 4.02 16.65 4.47
CA GLY A 18 2.82 17.12 3.79
C GLY A 18 1.61 16.20 4.02
N VAL A 19 1.78 14.90 3.88
CA VAL A 19 0.73 13.90 4.15
C VAL A 19 0.27 13.99 5.61
N LEU A 20 1.22 14.01 6.55
CA LEU A 20 0.95 14.10 7.99
C LEU A 20 0.15 15.36 8.34
N THR A 21 0.56 16.51 7.79
CA THR A 21 -0.15 17.78 7.98
C THR A 21 -1.56 17.72 7.41
N LEU A 22 -1.69 17.24 6.17
CA LEU A 22 -2.98 17.16 5.48
C LEU A 22 -3.94 16.21 6.22
N VAL A 23 -3.46 15.04 6.61
CA VAL A 23 -4.24 14.04 7.37
C VAL A 23 -4.70 14.62 8.70
N PHE A 24 -3.80 15.27 9.45
CA PHE A 24 -4.18 15.91 10.70
C PHE A 24 -5.31 16.93 10.51
N PHE A 25 -5.16 17.86 9.57
CA PHE A 25 -6.18 18.89 9.36
C PHE A 25 -7.49 18.35 8.82
N ILE A 26 -7.47 17.40 7.88
CA ILE A 26 -8.70 16.79 7.37
C ILE A 26 -9.49 16.15 8.53
N PHE A 27 -8.84 15.31 9.34
CA PHE A 27 -9.55 14.56 10.36
C PHE A 27 -9.88 15.37 11.62
N ASN A 28 -9.21 16.50 11.87
CA ASN A 28 -9.57 17.40 12.97
C ASN A 28 -10.61 18.47 12.57
N ILE A 29 -10.80 18.73 11.26
CA ILE A 29 -11.86 19.63 10.75
C ILE A 29 -13.18 18.87 10.54
N LEU A 30 -13.11 17.56 10.28
CA LEU A 30 -14.30 16.73 10.14
C LEU A 30 -15.14 16.77 11.42
N PRO A 31 -16.46 17.02 11.29
CA PRO A 31 -17.33 17.09 12.46
C PRO A 31 -17.37 15.72 13.14
N GLY A 32 -16.98 15.67 14.39
CA GLY A 32 -17.01 14.50 15.26
C GLY A 32 -16.62 14.90 16.67
N ASP A 33 -17.13 14.18 17.65
CA ASP A 33 -16.73 14.33 19.05
C ASP A 33 -16.01 13.03 19.46
N PRO A 34 -14.68 12.98 19.38
CA PRO A 34 -13.91 11.77 19.71
C PRO A 34 -14.19 11.27 21.12
N ALA A 35 -14.42 12.17 22.09
CA ALA A 35 -14.70 11.80 23.46
C ALA A 35 -16.04 11.07 23.58
N ARG A 36 -17.09 11.53 22.90
CA ARG A 36 -18.37 10.83 22.81
C ARG A 36 -18.26 9.49 22.11
N MET A 37 -17.45 9.39 21.08
CA MET A 37 -17.22 8.13 20.36
C MET A 37 -16.52 7.09 21.24
N MET A 38 -15.59 7.53 22.11
CA MET A 38 -14.90 6.67 23.06
C MET A 38 -15.77 6.18 24.20
N LEU A 39 -16.69 7.02 24.67
CA LEU A 39 -17.54 6.75 25.84
C LEU A 39 -18.93 6.21 25.47
N GLY A 40 -19.35 6.36 24.19
CA GLY A 40 -20.67 5.98 23.72
C GLY A 40 -21.78 7.00 24.02
N GLN A 41 -23.00 6.70 23.57
CA GLN A 41 -24.13 7.65 23.61
C GLN A 41 -24.63 8.04 25.02
N ARG A 42 -24.26 7.30 26.05
CA ARG A 42 -24.67 7.53 27.44
C ARG A 42 -23.57 8.17 28.29
N ALA A 43 -22.58 8.77 27.66
CA ALA A 43 -21.49 9.39 28.38
C ALA A 43 -21.96 10.59 29.22
N ASP A 44 -21.52 10.65 30.47
CA ASP A 44 -21.68 11.81 31.32
C ASP A 44 -20.81 12.96 30.81
N GLN A 45 -21.30 14.21 30.92
CA GLN A 45 -20.56 15.39 30.45
C GLN A 45 -19.21 15.54 31.14
N ALA A 46 -19.13 15.19 32.42
CA ALA A 46 -17.88 15.25 33.19
C ALA A 46 -16.82 14.30 32.62
N ALA A 47 -17.20 13.09 32.21
CA ALA A 47 -16.31 12.12 31.59
C ALA A 47 -15.87 12.57 30.19
N ILE A 48 -16.74 13.23 29.42
CA ILE A 48 -16.42 13.81 28.12
C ILE A 48 -15.38 14.92 28.30
N ASP A 49 -15.57 15.81 29.27
CA ASP A 49 -14.64 16.91 29.54
C ASP A 49 -13.26 16.41 30.01
N GLU A 50 -13.23 15.32 30.78
CA GLU A 50 -11.99 14.69 31.20
C GLU A 50 -11.20 14.10 30.01
N ILE A 51 -11.86 13.34 29.13
CA ILE A 51 -11.22 12.82 27.92
C ILE A 51 -10.76 13.95 26.98
N ASN A 52 -11.56 15.00 26.84
CA ASN A 52 -11.17 16.16 26.04
C ASN A 52 -9.88 16.81 26.56
N ARG A 53 -9.70 16.90 27.88
CA ARG A 53 -8.46 17.38 28.50
C ARG A 53 -7.31 16.40 28.30
N GLU A 54 -7.54 15.10 28.53
CA GLU A 54 -6.51 14.06 28.36
C GLU A 54 -5.98 14.01 26.94
N LEU A 55 -6.84 14.17 25.93
CA LEU A 55 -6.49 14.19 24.52
C LEU A 55 -6.05 15.57 24.01
N GLY A 56 -6.16 16.62 24.86
CA GLY A 56 -5.84 18.01 24.50
C GLY A 56 -6.80 18.60 23.47
N LEU A 57 -8.01 18.06 23.34
CA LEU A 57 -9.02 18.52 22.37
C LEU A 57 -9.67 19.86 22.75
N ASP A 58 -9.52 20.29 24.00
CA ASP A 58 -9.90 21.59 24.53
C ASP A 58 -8.91 22.71 24.13
N GLN A 59 -7.74 22.33 23.63
CA GLN A 59 -6.69 23.27 23.24
C GLN A 59 -6.85 23.74 21.80
N SER A 60 -6.11 24.81 21.44
CA SER A 60 -6.10 25.32 20.08
C SER A 60 -5.63 24.24 19.08
N ILE A 61 -6.14 24.27 17.83
CA ILE A 61 -5.80 23.29 16.80
C ILE A 61 -4.29 23.25 16.50
N PHE A 62 -3.59 24.38 16.64
CA PHE A 62 -2.13 24.43 16.47
C PHE A 62 -1.39 23.72 17.60
N TYR A 63 -1.90 23.81 18.83
CA TYR A 63 -1.35 23.06 19.96
C TYR A 63 -1.56 21.56 19.78
N GLN A 64 -2.77 21.14 19.38
CA GLN A 64 -3.08 19.75 19.06
C GLN A 64 -2.19 19.21 17.93
N TYR A 65 -1.92 20.03 16.91
CA TYR A 65 -0.99 19.69 15.83
C TYR A 65 0.44 19.52 16.35
N GLY A 66 0.89 20.40 17.25
CA GLY A 66 2.18 20.27 17.92
C GLY A 66 2.29 18.98 18.72
N LEU A 67 1.26 18.60 19.49
CA LEU A 67 1.21 17.32 20.21
C LEU A 67 1.26 16.12 19.24
N TYR A 68 0.53 16.19 18.13
CA TYR A 68 0.52 15.14 17.13
C TYR A 68 1.90 14.96 16.46
N LEU A 69 2.58 16.06 16.13
CA LEU A 69 3.96 16.02 15.65
C LEU A 69 4.91 15.42 16.69
N ASN A 70 4.75 15.80 17.95
CA ASN A 70 5.53 15.26 19.06
C ASN A 70 5.27 13.77 19.29
N ASP A 71 4.02 13.31 19.17
CA ASP A 71 3.67 11.89 19.25
C ASP A 71 4.40 11.07 18.17
N LEU A 72 4.47 11.58 16.94
CA LEU A 72 5.08 10.91 15.79
C LEU A 72 6.60 11.08 15.72
N SER A 73 7.16 12.08 16.39
CA SER A 73 8.60 12.33 16.37
C SER A 73 9.37 11.23 17.11
N PRO A 74 10.46 10.70 16.53
CA PRO A 74 11.38 9.82 17.24
C PRO A 74 12.07 10.48 18.43
N VAL A 75 12.25 11.81 18.38
CA VAL A 75 12.75 12.63 19.49
C VAL A 75 11.63 13.53 19.95
N SER A 76 11.11 13.30 21.14
CA SER A 76 9.91 13.98 21.64
C SER A 76 10.17 14.74 22.93
N TYR A 77 9.46 15.84 23.09
CA TYR A 77 9.46 16.69 24.28
C TYR A 77 8.26 16.35 25.16
N HIS A 78 8.47 16.17 26.45
CA HIS A 78 7.41 15.87 27.41
C HIS A 78 7.55 16.72 28.67
N SER A 79 6.39 17.14 29.21
CA SER A 79 6.33 17.81 30.51
C SER A 79 6.47 16.79 31.64
N THR A 80 7.00 17.26 32.79
CA THR A 80 6.99 16.49 34.05
C THR A 80 5.77 16.82 34.91
N VAL A 81 4.90 17.73 34.47
CA VAL A 81 3.70 18.16 35.19
C VAL A 81 2.51 17.31 34.71
N GLU A 82 1.88 16.57 35.62
CA GLU A 82 0.76 15.64 35.31
C GLU A 82 -0.47 16.32 34.66
N SER A 83 -0.70 17.60 34.93
CA SER A 83 -1.82 18.34 34.36
C SER A 83 -1.59 18.77 32.90
N ASP A 84 -0.41 18.58 32.36
CA ASP A 84 -0.07 18.96 30.98
C ASP A 84 -0.39 17.82 30.01
N ALA A 85 -1.04 18.11 28.88
CA ALA A 85 -1.37 17.16 27.84
C ALA A 85 -0.11 16.50 27.21
N SER A 86 1.06 17.12 27.37
CA SER A 86 2.36 16.58 26.96
C SER A 86 3.06 15.74 28.03
N PHE A 87 2.39 15.41 29.15
CA PHE A 87 2.98 14.64 30.23
C PHE A 87 3.49 13.28 29.77
N TYR A 88 4.69 12.91 30.25
CA TYR A 88 5.30 11.63 29.90
C TYR A 88 4.65 10.47 30.65
N GLN A 89 4.11 9.52 29.90
CA GLN A 89 3.58 8.25 30.42
C GLN A 89 4.38 7.10 29.81
N GLU A 90 5.10 6.35 30.64
CA GLU A 90 5.97 5.24 30.20
C GLU A 90 5.16 4.16 29.44
N GLU A 91 3.97 3.81 29.93
CA GLU A 91 3.06 2.84 29.28
C GLU A 91 2.60 3.28 27.87
N LYS A 92 2.54 4.59 27.64
CA LYS A 92 2.10 5.17 26.38
C LYS A 92 3.21 5.18 25.34
N TYR A 93 4.41 5.65 25.75
CA TYR A 93 5.46 5.98 24.79
C TYR A 93 6.57 4.93 24.68
N ASP A 94 6.79 4.12 25.70
CA ASP A 94 7.82 3.06 25.73
C ASP A 94 9.18 3.56 25.18
N GLY A 95 9.64 4.69 25.74
CA GLY A 95 10.82 5.42 25.27
C GLY A 95 11.90 5.56 26.33
N THR A 96 13.12 5.88 25.89
CA THR A 96 14.26 6.13 26.77
C THR A 96 14.48 7.63 26.93
N ALA A 97 14.49 8.13 28.17
CA ALA A 97 14.79 9.51 28.45
C ALA A 97 16.30 9.80 28.18
N VAL A 98 16.56 10.70 27.23
CA VAL A 98 17.92 11.14 26.88
C VAL A 98 18.33 12.34 27.72
N ILE A 99 17.42 13.27 27.96
CA ILE A 99 17.65 14.44 28.82
C ILE A 99 16.47 14.51 29.79
N SER A 100 16.80 14.57 31.09
CA SER A 100 15.82 14.72 32.16
C SER A 100 16.16 15.96 33.00
N THR A 101 15.15 16.84 33.10
CA THR A 101 15.22 18.06 33.91
C THR A 101 13.98 18.11 34.82
N SER A 102 14.00 18.94 35.85
CA SER A 102 12.83 19.07 36.75
C SER A 102 11.55 19.55 36.11
N ARG A 103 11.59 20.08 34.86
CA ARG A 103 10.43 20.62 34.16
C ARG A 103 10.08 19.92 32.87
N PHE A 104 11.03 19.23 32.25
CA PHE A 104 10.79 18.56 30.97
C PHE A 104 11.72 17.34 30.79
N LEU A 105 11.27 16.44 29.91
CA LEU A 105 11.99 15.25 29.46
C LEU A 105 12.12 15.31 27.94
N ILE A 106 13.31 14.99 27.41
CA ILE A 106 13.48 14.65 26.00
C ILE A 106 13.67 13.15 25.91
N VAL A 107 12.77 12.52 25.15
CA VAL A 107 12.66 11.05 25.07
C VAL A 107 12.92 10.61 23.63
N LEU A 108 13.75 9.58 23.49
CA LEU A 108 13.92 8.84 22.25
C LEU A 108 12.94 7.65 22.27
N LYS A 109 12.02 7.59 21.31
CA LYS A 109 10.95 6.61 21.24
C LYS A 109 10.60 6.23 19.82
N ALA A 110 9.90 5.12 19.63
CA ALA A 110 9.22 4.83 18.36
C ALA A 110 8.06 5.82 18.11
N PRO A 111 7.75 6.14 16.85
CA PRO A 111 6.57 6.94 16.51
C PRO A 111 5.29 6.37 17.15
N TYR A 112 4.60 7.20 17.93
CA TYR A 112 3.38 6.79 18.61
C TYR A 112 2.16 7.15 17.78
N LEU A 113 1.48 6.13 17.23
CA LEU A 113 0.28 6.28 16.38
C LEU A 113 -1.02 6.38 17.17
N ARG A 114 -0.92 6.63 18.47
CA ARG A 114 -2.06 6.66 19.41
C ARG A 114 -2.71 5.27 19.62
N LYS A 115 -3.83 5.26 20.37
CA LYS A 115 -4.64 4.07 20.60
C LYS A 115 -5.97 4.20 19.85
N SER A 116 -6.50 3.09 19.37
CA SER A 116 -7.86 2.98 18.82
C SER A 116 -8.88 3.47 19.85
N TYR A 117 -9.84 4.27 19.42
CA TYR A 117 -10.93 4.73 20.27
C TYR A 117 -11.85 3.59 20.69
N GLN A 118 -12.04 2.60 19.80
CA GLN A 118 -12.94 1.48 20.01
C GLN A 118 -12.28 0.34 20.79
N SER A 119 -11.15 -0.17 20.32
CA SER A 119 -10.50 -1.36 20.90
C SER A 119 -9.51 -1.06 22.03
N LYS A 120 -9.12 0.22 22.22
CA LYS A 120 -8.09 0.66 23.18
C LYS A 120 -6.69 0.08 22.92
N LYS A 121 -6.52 -0.71 21.86
CA LYS A 121 -5.22 -1.25 21.45
C LYS A 121 -4.35 -0.17 20.79
N LYS A 122 -3.03 -0.33 20.82
CA LYS A 122 -2.10 0.54 20.08
C LYS A 122 -2.38 0.38 18.58
N VAL A 123 -2.55 1.51 17.86
CA VAL A 123 -2.78 1.50 16.41
C VAL A 123 -1.64 0.84 15.65
N SER A 124 -0.39 1.04 16.12
CA SER A 124 0.77 0.36 15.54
C SER A 124 0.65 -1.16 15.52
N SER A 125 0.14 -1.77 16.60
CA SER A 125 -0.05 -3.23 16.66
C SER A 125 -1.09 -3.70 15.66
N ILE A 126 -2.25 -3.01 15.59
CA ILE A 126 -3.32 -3.36 14.64
C ILE A 126 -2.80 -3.32 13.20
N LEU A 127 -2.09 -2.25 12.84
CA LEU A 127 -1.60 -2.06 11.47
C LEU A 127 -0.43 -3.00 11.11
N ILE A 128 0.43 -3.34 12.07
CA ILE A 128 1.51 -4.32 11.85
C ILE A 128 0.92 -5.73 11.65
N GLU A 129 -0.15 -6.08 12.35
CA GLU A 129 -0.85 -7.36 12.16
C GLU A 129 -1.51 -7.47 10.78
N SER A 130 -2.09 -6.36 10.25
CA SER A 130 -2.76 -6.34 8.95
C SER A 130 -1.83 -6.13 7.75
N LEU A 131 -0.62 -5.57 7.98
CA LEU A 131 0.34 -5.25 6.91
C LEU A 131 0.77 -6.45 6.07
N PRO A 132 1.08 -7.63 6.65
CA PRO A 132 1.47 -8.81 5.87
C PRO A 132 0.43 -9.23 4.84
N GLU A 133 -0.84 -9.17 5.17
CA GLU A 133 -1.93 -9.52 4.25
C GLU A 133 -1.97 -8.58 3.04
N THR A 134 -1.93 -7.26 3.25
CA THR A 134 -1.86 -6.29 2.14
C THR A 134 -0.58 -6.47 1.31
N ALA A 135 0.57 -6.73 1.95
CA ALA A 135 1.84 -6.93 1.26
C ALA A 135 1.83 -8.19 0.38
N VAL A 136 1.32 -9.31 0.89
CA VAL A 136 1.18 -10.56 0.14
C VAL A 136 0.24 -10.37 -1.05
N LEU A 137 -0.90 -9.71 -0.84
CA LEU A 137 -1.85 -9.40 -1.91
C LEU A 137 -1.20 -8.54 -3.02
N ALA A 138 -0.51 -7.47 -2.65
CA ALA A 138 0.16 -6.58 -3.61
C ALA A 138 1.28 -7.29 -4.37
N LEU A 139 2.10 -8.11 -3.68
CA LEU A 139 3.18 -8.90 -4.30
C LEU A 139 2.63 -9.96 -5.27
N ALA A 140 1.59 -10.69 -4.87
CA ALA A 140 0.95 -11.67 -5.74
C ALA A 140 0.33 -11.01 -6.98
N SER A 141 -0.34 -9.88 -6.80
CA SER A 141 -0.96 -9.11 -7.88
C SER A 141 0.05 -8.61 -8.90
N ILE A 142 1.16 -8.00 -8.45
CA ILE A 142 2.20 -7.50 -9.36
C ILE A 142 2.96 -8.64 -10.04
N PHE A 143 3.16 -9.77 -9.35
CA PHE A 143 3.77 -10.95 -9.94
C PHE A 143 2.92 -11.52 -11.07
N ILE A 144 1.62 -11.75 -10.83
CA ILE A 144 0.67 -12.22 -11.85
C ILE A 144 0.63 -11.23 -13.03
N ALA A 145 0.49 -9.93 -12.74
CA ALA A 145 0.44 -8.89 -13.76
C ALA A 145 1.72 -8.84 -14.60
N SER A 146 2.88 -8.98 -13.96
CA SER A 146 4.17 -8.97 -14.65
C SER A 146 4.35 -10.17 -15.55
N VAL A 147 4.16 -11.37 -15.00
CA VAL A 147 4.37 -12.62 -15.77
C VAL A 147 3.38 -12.71 -16.94
N LEU A 148 2.09 -12.59 -16.66
CA LEU A 148 1.07 -12.70 -17.71
C LEU A 148 1.12 -11.50 -18.67
N GLY A 149 1.32 -10.28 -18.17
CA GLY A 149 1.40 -9.09 -19.01
C GLY A 149 2.57 -9.13 -19.99
N ILE A 150 3.77 -9.56 -19.54
CA ILE A 150 4.93 -9.73 -20.43
C ILE A 150 4.67 -10.83 -21.45
N LEU A 151 4.19 -12.01 -21.01
CA LEU A 151 3.93 -13.13 -21.91
C LEU A 151 2.90 -12.76 -22.98
N LEU A 152 1.78 -12.20 -22.57
CA LEU A 152 0.70 -11.81 -23.50
C LEU A 152 1.11 -10.64 -24.38
N GLY A 153 1.90 -9.68 -23.87
CA GLY A 153 2.42 -8.57 -24.65
C GLY A 153 3.41 -9.00 -25.74
N VAL A 154 4.32 -9.91 -25.41
CA VAL A 154 5.24 -10.52 -26.38
C VAL A 154 4.46 -11.31 -27.43
N LEU A 155 3.46 -12.11 -27.00
CA LEU A 155 2.62 -12.86 -27.90
C LEU A 155 1.84 -11.94 -28.87
N SER A 156 1.25 -10.87 -28.33
CA SER A 156 0.59 -9.82 -29.11
C SER A 156 1.51 -9.19 -30.17
N ALA A 157 2.77 -8.89 -29.82
CA ALA A 157 3.75 -8.34 -30.74
C ALA A 157 4.15 -9.32 -31.86
N LEU A 158 4.25 -10.63 -31.55
CA LEU A 158 4.57 -11.66 -32.54
C LEU A 158 3.45 -11.87 -33.57
N TYR A 159 2.22 -11.73 -33.16
CA TYR A 159 1.02 -11.86 -34.00
C TYR A 159 0.41 -10.50 -34.35
N LYS A 160 1.28 -9.49 -34.50
CA LYS A 160 0.91 -8.10 -34.82
C LYS A 160 -0.18 -8.06 -35.92
N ASP A 161 -1.19 -7.20 -35.72
CA ASP A 161 -2.32 -6.96 -36.59
C ASP A 161 -3.25 -8.18 -36.82
N GLY A 162 -2.93 -9.35 -36.21
CA GLY A 162 -3.76 -10.54 -36.24
C GLY A 162 -4.96 -10.46 -35.28
N TRP A 163 -5.85 -11.45 -35.36
CA TRP A 163 -7.01 -11.54 -34.47
C TRP A 163 -6.61 -11.61 -32.98
N LEU A 164 -5.56 -12.37 -32.67
CA LEU A 164 -5.04 -12.53 -31.30
C LEU A 164 -4.57 -11.17 -30.73
N ASP A 165 -3.82 -10.42 -31.52
CA ASP A 165 -3.35 -9.07 -31.15
C ASP A 165 -4.54 -8.16 -30.83
N LYS A 166 -5.55 -8.15 -31.70
CA LYS A 166 -6.77 -7.33 -31.52
C LYS A 166 -7.54 -7.71 -30.26
N VAL A 167 -7.71 -9.02 -29.99
CA VAL A 167 -8.39 -9.50 -28.78
C VAL A 167 -7.61 -9.14 -27.53
N LEU A 168 -6.28 -9.36 -27.50
CA LEU A 168 -5.44 -9.03 -26.33
C LEU A 168 -5.45 -7.51 -26.06
N LEU A 169 -5.39 -6.67 -27.10
CA LEU A 169 -5.49 -5.22 -26.95
C LEU A 169 -6.88 -4.79 -26.45
N LEU A 170 -7.96 -5.41 -26.95
CA LEU A 170 -9.31 -5.16 -26.45
C LEU A 170 -9.43 -5.49 -24.97
N LEU A 171 -8.95 -6.68 -24.55
CA LEU A 171 -8.96 -7.09 -23.15
C LEU A 171 -8.10 -6.17 -22.28
N ALA A 172 -6.92 -5.78 -22.73
CA ALA A 172 -6.07 -4.84 -22.02
C ALA A 172 -6.72 -3.46 -21.86
N THR A 173 -7.34 -2.93 -22.93
CA THR A 173 -8.04 -1.64 -22.88
C THR A 173 -9.24 -1.71 -21.91
N SER A 174 -10.01 -2.80 -21.96
CA SER A 174 -11.12 -3.05 -21.03
C SER A 174 -10.64 -3.14 -19.58
N GLY A 175 -9.52 -3.86 -19.32
CA GLY A 175 -8.95 -4.00 -17.98
C GLY A 175 -8.42 -2.68 -17.39
N MET A 176 -8.03 -1.72 -18.24
CA MET A 176 -7.66 -0.36 -17.79
C MET A 176 -8.88 0.52 -17.54
N ALA A 177 -9.94 0.35 -18.31
CA ALA A 177 -11.13 1.19 -18.26
C ALA A 177 -12.09 0.80 -17.12
N LEU A 178 -12.14 -0.48 -16.76
CA LEU A 178 -13.06 -0.98 -15.74
C LEU A 178 -12.53 -0.64 -14.33
N PRO A 179 -13.40 -0.16 -13.42
CA PRO A 179 -13.06 0.00 -12.01
C PRO A 179 -12.74 -1.35 -11.38
N SER A 180 -11.65 -1.42 -10.59
CA SER A 180 -11.20 -2.67 -9.94
C SER A 180 -12.28 -3.29 -9.03
N PHE A 181 -13.04 -2.46 -8.33
CA PHE A 181 -14.13 -2.95 -7.47
C PHE A 181 -15.22 -3.66 -8.28
N PHE A 182 -15.58 -3.15 -9.46
CA PHE A 182 -16.58 -3.76 -10.32
C PHE A 182 -16.11 -5.12 -10.84
N VAL A 183 -14.87 -5.21 -11.28
CA VAL A 183 -14.24 -6.46 -11.69
C VAL A 183 -14.20 -7.46 -10.53
N GLY A 184 -13.85 -6.98 -9.32
CA GLY A 184 -13.82 -7.80 -8.11
C GLY A 184 -15.17 -8.43 -7.79
N ILE A 185 -16.26 -7.66 -7.85
CA ILE A 185 -17.60 -8.17 -7.60
C ILE A 185 -17.97 -9.24 -8.63
N ILE A 186 -17.69 -8.99 -9.92
CA ILE A 186 -17.98 -9.98 -10.98
C ILE A 186 -17.16 -11.25 -10.77
N PHE A 187 -15.87 -11.14 -10.42
CA PHE A 187 -15.02 -12.31 -10.22
C PHE A 187 -15.40 -13.10 -8.97
N ALA A 188 -15.70 -12.42 -7.86
CA ALA A 188 -16.20 -13.07 -6.65
C ALA A 188 -17.49 -13.84 -6.94
N TRP A 189 -18.45 -13.19 -7.63
CA TRP A 189 -19.71 -13.82 -7.99
C TRP A 189 -19.54 -14.97 -8.98
N LEU A 190 -18.79 -14.78 -10.08
CA LEU A 190 -18.69 -15.77 -11.15
C LEU A 190 -17.83 -16.96 -10.73
N PHE A 191 -16.62 -16.71 -10.24
CA PHE A 191 -15.63 -17.76 -9.93
C PHE A 191 -15.76 -18.30 -8.51
N GLY A 192 -16.14 -17.45 -7.55
CA GLY A 192 -16.25 -17.85 -6.16
C GLY A 192 -17.64 -18.30 -5.73
N TYR A 193 -18.69 -18.04 -6.54
CA TYR A 193 -20.05 -18.48 -6.24
C TYR A 193 -20.63 -19.38 -7.36
N VAL A 194 -20.80 -18.87 -8.60
CA VAL A 194 -21.47 -19.63 -9.68
C VAL A 194 -20.66 -20.85 -10.10
N TRP A 195 -19.35 -20.71 -10.21
CA TRP A 195 -18.44 -21.77 -10.64
C TRP A 195 -17.57 -22.30 -9.50
N SER A 196 -17.97 -22.09 -8.24
CA SER A 196 -17.21 -22.53 -7.07
C SER A 196 -16.89 -24.03 -7.08
N ASP A 197 -17.86 -24.87 -7.49
CA ASP A 197 -17.68 -26.32 -7.60
C ASP A 197 -16.62 -26.73 -8.64
N TRP A 198 -16.40 -25.88 -9.65
CA TRP A 198 -15.41 -26.12 -10.70
C TRP A 198 -14.06 -25.54 -10.37
N THR A 199 -14.05 -24.34 -9.80
CA THR A 199 -12.84 -23.58 -9.55
C THR A 199 -12.18 -23.93 -8.21
N GLY A 200 -12.97 -24.40 -7.26
CA GLY A 200 -12.55 -24.57 -5.86
C GLY A 200 -12.19 -23.24 -5.16
N LEU A 201 -12.60 -22.09 -5.74
CA LEU A 201 -12.30 -20.76 -5.21
C LEU A 201 -13.42 -20.27 -4.30
N ASN A 202 -13.05 -19.52 -3.28
CA ASN A 202 -13.97 -18.90 -2.35
C ASN A 202 -14.37 -17.50 -2.80
N MET A 203 -15.64 -17.15 -2.59
CA MET A 203 -16.14 -15.79 -2.90
C MET A 203 -15.47 -14.72 -2.04
N SER A 204 -15.16 -15.05 -0.79
CA SER A 204 -14.52 -14.17 0.19
C SER A 204 -13.68 -15.00 1.16
N GLY A 205 -12.68 -14.39 1.77
CA GLY A 205 -11.80 -15.02 2.74
C GLY A 205 -10.50 -14.23 2.89
N SER A 206 -9.77 -14.48 3.95
CA SER A 206 -8.47 -13.85 4.22
C SER A 206 -7.35 -14.88 4.05
N LEU A 207 -6.09 -14.41 4.11
CA LEU A 207 -4.93 -15.30 4.02
C LEU A 207 -4.88 -16.28 5.19
N TYR A 208 -5.18 -15.75 6.39
CA TYR A 208 -5.20 -16.53 7.61
C TYR A 208 -6.64 -16.87 7.98
N GLU A 209 -6.93 -18.14 8.12
CA GLU A 209 -8.22 -18.66 8.57
C GLU A 209 -8.04 -19.48 9.84
N VAL A 210 -9.05 -19.40 10.72
CA VAL A 210 -9.10 -20.21 11.94
C VAL A 210 -9.70 -21.55 11.59
N ASP A 211 -9.04 -22.63 11.99
CA ASP A 211 -9.58 -23.99 11.82
C ASP A 211 -10.87 -24.15 12.63
N ASP A 212 -11.93 -24.65 12.00
CA ASP A 212 -13.24 -24.91 12.63
C ASP A 212 -13.16 -25.81 13.86
N LEU A 213 -12.11 -26.61 13.97
CA LEU A 213 -11.84 -27.49 15.13
C LEU A 213 -10.99 -26.80 16.22
N GLY A 214 -10.69 -25.51 16.08
CA GLY A 214 -9.93 -24.75 17.09
C GLY A 214 -8.44 -25.14 17.18
N ARG A 215 -7.86 -25.76 16.14
CA ARG A 215 -6.45 -26.18 16.10
C ARG A 215 -5.47 -25.04 15.88
N GLY A 216 -5.99 -23.82 15.65
CA GLY A 216 -5.19 -22.61 15.41
C GLY A 216 -5.46 -21.99 14.04
N GLU A 217 -4.64 -21.00 13.67
CA GLU A 217 -4.70 -20.32 12.38
C GLU A 217 -3.88 -21.10 11.34
N TYR A 218 -4.40 -21.19 10.13
CA TYR A 218 -3.69 -21.75 8.97
C TYR A 218 -3.76 -20.81 7.76
N VAL A 219 -2.80 -20.97 6.82
CA VAL A 219 -2.73 -20.15 5.62
C VAL A 219 -3.55 -20.81 4.50
N ASN A 220 -4.56 -20.07 4.01
CA ASN A 220 -5.39 -20.50 2.89
C ASN A 220 -5.03 -19.73 1.60
N TRP A 221 -4.14 -20.32 0.78
CA TRP A 221 -3.68 -19.73 -0.47
C TRP A 221 -4.77 -19.60 -1.55
N THR A 222 -5.85 -20.37 -1.48
CA THR A 222 -6.95 -20.29 -2.46
C THR A 222 -7.68 -18.96 -2.37
N ASN A 223 -7.77 -18.39 -1.16
CA ASN A 223 -8.37 -17.06 -0.95
C ASN A 223 -7.57 -15.92 -1.57
N LEU A 224 -6.27 -16.11 -1.84
CA LEU A 224 -5.42 -15.11 -2.48
C LEU A 224 -5.68 -14.96 -3.97
N ILE A 225 -6.15 -16.01 -4.66
CA ILE A 225 -6.20 -16.06 -6.13
C ILE A 225 -7.11 -14.98 -6.71
N LEU A 226 -8.38 -14.92 -6.30
CA LEU A 226 -9.33 -13.95 -6.84
C LEU A 226 -8.97 -12.50 -6.50
N PRO A 227 -8.63 -12.14 -5.25
CA PRO A 227 -8.18 -10.79 -4.92
C PRO A 227 -6.93 -10.38 -5.71
N ALA A 228 -5.93 -11.28 -5.82
CA ALA A 228 -4.68 -10.98 -6.51
C ALA A 228 -4.86 -10.78 -8.02
N VAL A 229 -5.69 -11.60 -8.67
CA VAL A 229 -6.03 -11.42 -10.08
C VAL A 229 -6.80 -10.12 -10.27
N THR A 230 -7.80 -9.84 -9.43
CA THR A 230 -8.60 -8.61 -9.50
C THR A 230 -7.75 -7.36 -9.38
N LEU A 231 -6.89 -7.29 -8.36
CA LEU A 231 -6.00 -6.16 -8.14
C LEU A 231 -4.95 -6.06 -9.27
N GLY A 232 -4.54 -7.20 -9.81
CA GLY A 232 -3.52 -7.32 -10.86
C GLY A 232 -4.00 -6.99 -12.27
N ILE A 233 -5.31 -6.94 -12.57
CA ILE A 233 -5.82 -6.73 -13.94
C ILE A 233 -5.35 -5.41 -14.54
N ARG A 234 -5.42 -4.31 -13.79
CA ARG A 234 -5.02 -3.00 -14.30
C ARG A 234 -3.51 -2.92 -14.57
N PRO A 235 -2.61 -3.32 -13.66
CA PRO A 235 -1.19 -3.46 -13.95
C PRO A 235 -0.90 -4.41 -15.10
N LEU A 236 -1.56 -5.58 -15.17
CA LEU A 236 -1.41 -6.53 -16.26
C LEU A 236 -1.69 -5.88 -17.62
N SER A 237 -2.74 -5.11 -17.71
CA SER A 237 -3.14 -4.42 -18.95
C SER A 237 -2.09 -3.41 -19.40
N VAL A 238 -1.52 -2.64 -18.46
CA VAL A 238 -0.44 -1.68 -18.75
C VAL A 238 0.83 -2.41 -19.17
N VAL A 239 1.22 -3.47 -18.43
CA VAL A 239 2.40 -4.27 -18.73
C VAL A 239 2.28 -4.95 -20.10
N LEU A 240 1.11 -5.48 -20.43
CA LEU A 240 0.84 -6.09 -21.75
C LEU A 240 1.06 -5.10 -22.87
N GLN A 241 0.44 -3.91 -22.82
CA GLN A 241 0.57 -2.90 -23.86
C GLN A 241 2.00 -2.40 -23.98
N LEU A 242 2.67 -2.15 -22.85
CA LEU A 242 4.05 -1.68 -22.84
C LEU A 242 5.01 -2.74 -23.39
N SER A 243 4.86 -4.00 -22.98
CA SER A 243 5.67 -5.12 -23.47
C SER A 243 5.48 -5.31 -24.98
N ARG A 244 4.23 -5.22 -25.47
CA ARG A 244 3.95 -5.28 -26.91
C ARG A 244 4.64 -4.15 -27.66
N ASN A 245 4.47 -2.92 -27.24
CA ASN A 245 5.03 -1.76 -27.94
C ASN A 245 6.56 -1.78 -27.95
N SER A 246 7.17 -2.04 -26.79
CA SER A 246 8.64 -2.17 -26.69
C SER A 246 9.17 -3.34 -27.53
N MET A 247 8.47 -4.46 -27.59
CA MET A 247 8.86 -5.60 -28.41
C MET A 247 8.78 -5.26 -29.91
N LEU A 248 7.75 -4.57 -30.37
CA LEU A 248 7.62 -4.14 -31.76
C LEU A 248 8.73 -3.17 -32.15
N GLU A 249 9.08 -2.23 -31.30
CA GLU A 249 10.19 -1.30 -31.50
C GLU A 249 11.51 -2.06 -31.65
N VAL A 250 11.84 -2.92 -30.69
CA VAL A 250 13.07 -3.70 -30.68
C VAL A 250 13.18 -4.63 -31.86
N LEU A 251 12.09 -5.30 -32.27
CA LEU A 251 12.09 -6.19 -33.45
C LEU A 251 12.35 -5.45 -34.76
N SER A 252 12.17 -4.13 -34.81
CA SER A 252 12.47 -3.28 -35.99
C SER A 252 13.95 -2.83 -36.07
N MET A 253 14.74 -3.00 -34.99
CA MET A 253 16.13 -2.53 -34.91
C MET A 253 17.09 -3.35 -35.78
N ASP A 254 18.13 -2.71 -36.28
CA ASP A 254 19.09 -3.30 -37.22
C ASP A 254 19.87 -4.49 -36.66
N TYR A 255 20.19 -4.49 -35.36
CA TYR A 255 20.88 -5.65 -34.76
C TYR A 255 20.00 -6.92 -34.73
N VAL A 256 18.68 -6.80 -34.65
CA VAL A 256 17.74 -7.90 -34.73
C VAL A 256 17.68 -8.41 -36.19
N ARG A 257 17.64 -7.49 -37.16
CA ARG A 257 17.72 -7.86 -38.59
C ARG A 257 19.03 -8.55 -38.92
N THR A 258 20.16 -8.06 -38.40
CA THR A 258 21.46 -8.70 -38.56
C THR A 258 21.51 -10.12 -37.95
N ALA A 259 20.93 -10.30 -36.78
CA ALA A 259 20.83 -11.63 -36.13
C ALA A 259 20.05 -12.63 -36.99
N ARG A 260 18.94 -12.20 -37.60
CA ARG A 260 18.16 -13.01 -38.55
C ARG A 260 18.94 -13.29 -39.86
N ALA A 261 19.64 -12.29 -40.40
CA ALA A 261 20.45 -12.46 -41.58
C ALA A 261 21.61 -13.47 -41.39
N LYS A 262 22.11 -13.62 -40.13
CA LYS A 262 23.09 -14.64 -39.75
C LYS A 262 22.49 -16.03 -39.53
N GLY A 263 21.19 -16.24 -39.81
CA GLY A 263 20.52 -17.54 -39.75
C GLY A 263 19.97 -17.94 -38.39
N LEU A 264 19.91 -17.01 -37.41
CA LEU A 264 19.31 -17.30 -36.13
C LEU A 264 17.80 -17.52 -36.25
N THR A 265 17.30 -18.55 -35.57
CA THR A 265 15.85 -18.85 -35.50
C THR A 265 15.11 -17.70 -34.81
N ILE A 266 13.80 -17.57 -35.08
CA ILE A 266 12.93 -16.57 -34.45
C ILE A 266 13.00 -16.68 -32.93
N ARG A 267 12.96 -17.91 -32.37
CA ARG A 267 13.05 -18.12 -30.92
C ARG A 267 14.38 -17.64 -30.34
N SER A 268 15.50 -17.99 -30.96
CA SER A 268 16.84 -17.56 -30.53
C SER A 268 17.00 -16.05 -30.60
N THR A 269 16.51 -15.42 -31.67
CA THR A 269 16.51 -13.95 -31.83
C THR A 269 15.64 -13.27 -30.76
N LEU A 270 14.45 -13.83 -30.49
CA LEU A 270 13.51 -13.29 -29.51
C LEU A 270 14.08 -13.30 -28.09
N PHE A 271 14.43 -14.50 -27.59
CA PHE A 271 14.87 -14.66 -26.20
C PHE A 271 16.32 -14.23 -25.99
N GLY A 272 17.20 -14.40 -26.97
CA GLY A 272 18.62 -14.06 -26.86
C GLY A 272 18.92 -12.58 -27.06
N HIS A 273 18.16 -11.86 -27.90
CA HIS A 273 18.51 -10.52 -28.33
C HIS A 273 17.40 -9.48 -28.12
N ALA A 274 16.15 -9.80 -28.43
CA ALA A 274 15.06 -8.82 -28.42
C ALA A 274 14.46 -8.62 -27.03
N LEU A 275 14.10 -9.71 -26.33
CA LEU A 275 13.35 -9.65 -25.07
C LEU A 275 14.10 -8.87 -23.99
N LYS A 276 15.39 -9.10 -23.83
CA LYS A 276 16.22 -8.42 -22.83
C LYS A 276 16.15 -6.89 -22.95
N ASN A 277 16.19 -6.37 -24.17
CA ASN A 277 16.14 -4.94 -24.40
C ASN A 277 14.71 -4.39 -24.33
N ALA A 278 13.73 -5.16 -24.78
CA ALA A 278 12.32 -4.79 -24.72
C ALA A 278 11.78 -4.73 -23.28
N LEU A 279 12.37 -5.48 -22.33
CA LEU A 279 11.94 -5.48 -20.94
C LEU A 279 12.42 -4.27 -20.13
N ASN A 280 13.41 -3.50 -20.56
CA ASN A 280 13.91 -2.37 -19.80
C ASN A 280 12.81 -1.37 -19.38
N PRO A 281 11.98 -0.81 -20.28
CA PRO A 281 10.91 0.10 -19.89
C PRO A 281 9.79 -0.61 -19.10
N VAL A 282 9.61 -1.92 -19.32
CA VAL A 282 8.59 -2.73 -18.63
C VAL A 282 8.95 -2.90 -17.15
N VAL A 283 10.20 -3.29 -16.86
CA VAL A 283 10.69 -3.44 -15.47
C VAL A 283 10.58 -2.12 -14.71
N THR A 284 10.93 -1.01 -15.37
CA THR A 284 10.80 0.34 -14.86
C THR A 284 9.37 0.64 -14.41
N THR A 285 8.42 0.38 -15.30
CA THR A 285 6.98 0.64 -15.03
C THR A 285 6.43 -0.27 -13.92
N ILE A 286 6.75 -1.57 -13.94
CA ILE A 286 6.32 -2.53 -12.91
C ILE A 286 6.76 -2.07 -11.52
N SER A 287 8.02 -1.66 -11.38
CA SER A 287 8.56 -1.21 -10.10
C SER A 287 7.82 0.03 -9.57
N GLY A 288 7.50 0.99 -10.44
CA GLY A 288 6.73 2.18 -10.04
C GLY A 288 5.27 1.86 -9.67
N MET A 289 4.67 0.83 -10.26
CA MET A 289 3.29 0.44 -9.98
C MET A 289 3.12 -0.26 -8.62
N PHE A 290 4.15 -0.92 -8.10
CA PHE A 290 4.06 -1.68 -6.85
C PHE A 290 3.62 -0.81 -5.67
N ALA A 291 4.19 0.38 -5.53
CA ALA A 291 3.82 1.31 -4.46
C ALA A 291 2.33 1.73 -4.53
N SER A 292 1.80 1.92 -5.76
CA SER A 292 0.41 2.31 -5.96
C SER A 292 -0.58 1.17 -5.70
N LEU A 293 -0.16 -0.09 -5.83
CA LEU A 293 -1.01 -1.26 -5.54
C LEU A 293 -1.36 -1.37 -4.06
N ILE A 294 -0.42 -1.06 -3.16
CA ILE A 294 -0.66 -1.08 -1.71
C ILE A 294 -1.75 -0.07 -1.35
N ALA A 295 -1.70 1.13 -1.93
CA ALA A 295 -2.75 2.14 -1.72
C ALA A 295 -4.07 1.78 -2.43
N GLY A 296 -4.01 1.07 -3.55
CA GLY A 296 -5.16 0.69 -4.37
C GLY A 296 -5.89 -0.59 -3.92
N ALA A 297 -5.35 -1.31 -2.95
CA ALA A 297 -5.90 -2.58 -2.49
C ALA A 297 -7.22 -2.45 -1.69
N VAL A 298 -7.50 -1.26 -1.13
CA VAL A 298 -8.62 -1.03 -0.18
C VAL A 298 -9.95 -1.62 -0.65
N PHE A 299 -10.39 -1.29 -1.86
CA PHE A 299 -11.67 -1.81 -2.39
C PHE A 299 -11.66 -3.32 -2.63
N VAL A 300 -10.52 -3.86 -3.05
CA VAL A 300 -10.38 -5.31 -3.27
C VAL A 300 -10.41 -6.04 -1.94
N GLU A 301 -9.71 -5.52 -0.92
CA GLU A 301 -9.71 -6.08 0.43
C GLU A 301 -11.12 -6.13 1.03
N ILE A 302 -11.93 -5.09 0.82
CA ILE A 302 -13.32 -5.07 1.30
C ILE A 302 -14.17 -6.11 0.59
N ILE A 303 -14.11 -6.16 -0.75
CA ILE A 303 -14.96 -7.06 -1.55
C ILE A 303 -14.71 -8.51 -1.19
N PHE A 304 -13.45 -8.87 -1.01
CA PHE A 304 -13.06 -10.25 -0.70
C PHE A 304 -12.95 -10.54 0.79
N SER A 305 -13.26 -9.56 1.68
CA SER A 305 -13.10 -9.68 3.15
C SER A 305 -11.65 -10.02 3.55
N TRP A 306 -10.69 -9.50 2.80
CA TRP A 306 -9.27 -9.67 3.02
C TRP A 306 -8.79 -8.72 4.12
N LYS A 307 -8.31 -9.25 5.25
CA LYS A 307 -8.03 -8.49 6.48
C LYS A 307 -6.73 -7.68 6.43
N GLY A 308 -6.52 -6.92 5.37
CA GLY A 308 -5.39 -6.02 5.20
C GLY A 308 -5.61 -4.62 5.78
N ILE A 309 -4.66 -3.72 5.53
CA ILE A 309 -4.70 -2.32 6.01
C ILE A 309 -5.90 -1.57 5.44
N GLY A 310 -6.28 -1.82 4.17
CA GLY A 310 -7.44 -1.17 3.55
C GLY A 310 -8.75 -1.58 4.19
N TRP A 311 -8.89 -2.84 4.58
CA TRP A 311 -10.02 -3.34 5.34
C TRP A 311 -10.11 -2.66 6.71
N GLU A 312 -8.97 -2.51 7.42
CA GLU A 312 -8.90 -1.79 8.70
C GLU A 312 -9.29 -0.31 8.55
N ILE A 313 -8.86 0.36 7.46
CA ILE A 313 -9.25 1.76 7.19
C ILE A 313 -10.78 1.90 7.11
N VAL A 314 -11.44 1.04 6.34
CA VAL A 314 -12.89 1.18 6.12
C VAL A 314 -13.66 0.83 7.38
N ASN A 315 -13.30 -0.25 8.09
CA ASN A 315 -13.90 -0.57 9.38
C ASN A 315 -13.72 0.57 10.41
N ALA A 316 -12.55 1.20 10.40
CA ALA A 316 -12.27 2.33 11.28
C ALA A 316 -13.10 3.57 10.89
N LEU A 317 -13.28 3.85 9.59
CA LEU A 317 -14.13 4.93 9.11
C LEU A 317 -15.60 4.73 9.49
N GLU A 318 -16.13 3.52 9.33
CA GLU A 318 -17.51 3.19 9.72
C GLU A 318 -17.75 3.36 11.23
N LYS A 319 -16.72 3.09 12.04
CA LYS A 319 -16.76 3.22 13.50
C LYS A 319 -16.24 4.56 14.02
N TYR A 320 -15.88 5.46 13.13
CA TYR A 320 -15.26 6.77 13.45
C TYR A 320 -13.98 6.64 14.31
N ASP A 321 -13.22 5.57 14.14
CA ASP A 321 -11.94 5.35 14.82
C ASP A 321 -10.80 6.06 14.09
N LEU A 322 -10.78 7.38 14.24
CA LEU A 322 -9.84 8.27 13.52
C LEU A 322 -8.36 7.92 13.71
N PRO A 323 -7.88 7.51 14.90
CA PRO A 323 -6.48 7.12 15.08
C PRO A 323 -6.03 6.00 14.15
N ILE A 324 -6.87 4.97 13.92
CA ILE A 324 -6.56 3.89 12.98
C ILE A 324 -6.45 4.44 11.56
N VAL A 325 -7.41 5.27 11.12
CA VAL A 325 -7.40 5.85 9.77
C VAL A 325 -6.16 6.71 9.55
N MET A 326 -5.85 7.61 10.49
CA MET A 326 -4.68 8.48 10.42
C MET A 326 -3.38 7.68 10.41
N GLY A 327 -3.27 6.67 11.28
CA GLY A 327 -2.12 5.78 11.37
C GLY A 327 -1.93 4.95 10.10
N ALA A 328 -3.01 4.40 9.54
CA ALA A 328 -2.98 3.60 8.31
C ALA A 328 -2.54 4.43 7.10
N VAL A 329 -3.11 5.63 6.91
CA VAL A 329 -2.69 6.54 5.83
C VAL A 329 -1.21 6.91 5.96
N LEU A 330 -0.74 7.15 7.18
CA LEU A 330 0.68 7.45 7.43
C LEU A 330 1.58 6.26 7.11
N ILE A 331 1.24 5.04 7.54
CA ILE A 331 1.99 3.82 7.22
C ILE A 331 2.02 3.58 5.71
N ILE A 332 0.89 3.70 5.02
CA ILE A 332 0.84 3.59 3.55
C ILE A 332 1.76 4.63 2.89
N ALA A 333 1.74 5.88 3.36
CA ALA A 333 2.62 6.93 2.84
C ALA A 333 4.10 6.62 3.08
N VAL A 334 4.47 6.11 4.25
CA VAL A 334 5.85 5.67 4.56
C VAL A 334 6.27 4.54 3.62
N ILE A 335 5.44 3.51 3.47
CA ILE A 335 5.72 2.39 2.56
C ILE A 335 5.86 2.90 1.12
N PHE A 336 4.97 3.78 0.68
CA PHE A 336 5.03 4.38 -0.66
C PHE A 336 6.36 5.12 -0.89
N VAL A 337 6.79 5.95 0.06
CA VAL A 337 8.06 6.70 -0.03
C VAL A 337 9.24 5.73 -0.02
N VAL A 338 9.26 4.74 0.89
CA VAL A 338 10.35 3.76 0.98
C VAL A 338 10.46 2.94 -0.31
N VAL A 339 9.33 2.42 -0.81
CA VAL A 339 9.32 1.64 -2.06
C VAL A 339 9.80 2.48 -3.24
N ASN A 340 9.36 3.74 -3.37
CA ASN A 340 9.83 4.60 -4.45
C ASN A 340 11.34 4.89 -4.35
N ILE A 341 11.87 5.12 -3.13
CA ILE A 341 13.31 5.31 -2.94
C ILE A 341 14.09 4.04 -3.34
N LEU A 342 13.61 2.86 -2.92
CA LEU A 342 14.23 1.58 -3.29
C LEU A 342 14.22 1.34 -4.80
N VAL A 343 13.10 1.65 -5.45
CA VAL A 343 12.96 1.57 -6.91
C VAL A 343 13.89 2.54 -7.62
N ASP A 344 14.01 3.78 -7.16
CA ASP A 344 14.93 4.77 -7.71
C ASP A 344 16.41 4.36 -7.55
N ILE A 345 16.77 3.77 -6.40
CA ILE A 345 18.12 3.21 -6.18
C ILE A 345 18.37 2.04 -7.15
N LEU A 346 17.39 1.15 -7.30
CA LEU A 346 17.49 0.02 -8.23
C LEU A 346 17.73 0.52 -9.67
N TYR A 347 17.02 1.58 -10.10
CA TYR A 347 17.25 2.21 -11.39
C TYR A 347 18.67 2.78 -11.53
N GLY A 348 19.11 3.51 -10.52
CA GLY A 348 20.47 4.04 -10.51
C GLY A 348 21.57 2.97 -10.58
N VAL A 349 21.27 1.73 -10.17
CA VAL A 349 22.17 0.58 -10.32
C VAL A 349 22.06 -0.05 -11.71
N LEU A 350 20.84 -0.22 -12.24
CA LEU A 350 20.57 -0.88 -13.52
C LEU A 350 20.94 0.01 -14.73
N ASP A 351 20.67 1.31 -14.65
CA ASP A 351 21.01 2.27 -15.71
C ASP A 351 21.92 3.39 -15.19
N PRO A 352 23.23 3.33 -15.47
CA PRO A 352 24.18 4.35 -15.06
C PRO A 352 23.88 5.76 -15.63
N ARG A 353 23.05 5.87 -16.67
CA ARG A 353 22.70 7.16 -17.30
C ARG A 353 21.74 8.00 -16.45
N VAL A 354 21.03 7.36 -15.51
CA VAL A 354 20.07 8.02 -14.60
C VAL A 354 20.75 8.62 -13.36
N ARG A 355 22.07 8.46 -13.21
CA ARG A 355 22.84 8.92 -12.03
C ARG A 355 23.15 10.43 -12.01
N VAL A 356 22.49 11.25 -12.83
CA VAL A 356 22.75 12.69 -12.90
C VAL A 356 21.89 13.47 -11.89
#